data_a80d02916e4f9ef07b1954928bb402ae
#
_entry.id   a80d02916e4f9ef07b1954928bb402ae
#
_cell.length_a   1.000
_cell.length_b   1.000
_cell.length_c   1.000
_cell.angle_alpha   90.00
_cell.angle_beta   90.00
_cell.angle_gamma   90.00
#
_symmetry.space_group_name_H-M   'P 1'
#
loop_
_entity.id
_entity.type
_entity.pdbx_description
1 polymer ?
#
loop_
_entity_poly.entity_id
_entity_poly.type
_entity_poly.pdbx_seq_one_letter_code
_entity_poly.pdbx_strand_id
1 'polypeptide(L)'
;VLAGAFANGHVVTGFVFTNDARGGKPRAAAGFSYGGDPFAHLFPRSGTVANLPALEAAASGNGAFTVDPDPDGIHRRVPLVFSHQGELYPSLAAEAIRVATGARSYGVKTAGSSGELSFGKSTGITQLRIGQEFTVPTNSRGEIWVWYTKSEARRFVPAWEVLAGKASLLFFTDIRT
;
A
#
# COMPACT_ATOMS: atom_id res chain seq x y z
N VAL A 1 6.14 -24.87 8.02
CA VAL A 1 6.20 -25.06 6.57
C VAL A 1 5.90 -23.76 5.84
N LEU A 2 4.70 -23.12 6.02
CA LEU A 2 4.30 -21.92 5.28
C LEU A 2 5.21 -20.70 5.54
N ALA A 3 5.57 -20.43 6.81
CA ALA A 3 6.50 -19.34 7.16
C ALA A 3 7.89 -19.53 6.52
N GLY A 4 8.37 -20.78 6.44
CA GLY A 4 9.62 -21.08 5.74
C GLY A 4 9.53 -20.82 4.23
N ALA A 5 8.40 -21.08 3.60
CA ALA A 5 8.19 -20.74 2.20
C ALA A 5 8.15 -19.20 1.98
N PHE A 6 7.58 -18.44 2.92
CA PHE A 6 7.58 -16.98 2.88
C PHE A 6 8.98 -16.38 3.00
N ALA A 7 9.81 -16.93 3.89
CA ALA A 7 11.17 -16.44 4.10
C ALA A 7 12.08 -16.63 2.86
N ASN A 8 11.75 -17.61 2.02
CA ASN A 8 12.52 -17.91 0.80
C ASN A 8 11.97 -17.20 -0.46
N GLY A 9 10.91 -16.40 -0.33
CA GLY A 9 10.26 -15.72 -1.45
C GLY A 9 10.03 -14.22 -1.19
N HIS A 10 9.73 -13.48 -2.25
CA HIS A 10 9.31 -12.08 -2.16
C HIS A 10 7.81 -12.00 -1.86
N VAL A 11 7.42 -12.37 -0.65
CA VAL A 11 6.02 -12.43 -0.25
C VAL A 11 5.60 -11.14 0.44
N VAL A 12 4.47 -10.58 0.03
CA VAL A 12 3.81 -9.47 0.72
C VAL A 12 2.50 -9.98 1.30
N THR A 13 2.36 -9.87 2.61
CA THR A 13 1.12 -10.19 3.32
C THR A 13 0.20 -8.99 3.35
N GLY A 14 -1.10 -9.24 3.40
CA GLY A 14 -2.11 -8.21 3.52
C GLY A 14 -2.81 -8.25 4.87
N PHE A 15 -3.23 -7.09 5.38
CA PHE A 15 -4.07 -6.97 6.57
C PHE A 15 -5.16 -5.92 6.35
N VAL A 16 -6.19 -5.91 7.21
CA VAL A 16 -7.27 -4.93 7.13
C VAL A 16 -7.31 -4.07 8.38
N PHE A 17 -7.62 -2.80 8.18
CA PHE A 17 -8.05 -1.92 9.27
C PHE A 17 -9.55 -2.04 9.49
N THR A 18 -9.96 -1.95 10.75
CA THR A 18 -11.35 -1.97 11.18
C THR A 18 -11.67 -0.73 11.99
N ASN A 19 -12.96 -0.44 12.15
CA ASN A 19 -13.44 0.64 13.02
C ASN A 19 -13.62 0.18 14.47
N ASP A 20 -13.58 -1.12 14.71
CA ASP A 20 -13.62 -1.69 16.06
C ASP A 20 -12.21 -1.67 16.65
N ALA A 21 -12.08 -1.19 17.89
CA ALA A 21 -10.80 -1.11 18.60
C ALA A 21 -10.29 -2.50 19.03
N ARG A 22 -10.19 -3.42 18.09
CA ARG A 22 -9.73 -4.80 18.27
C ARG A 22 -8.50 -5.08 17.41
N GLY A 23 -7.78 -6.12 17.79
CA GLY A 23 -6.60 -6.57 17.07
C GLY A 23 -5.31 -5.95 17.57
N GLY A 24 -4.21 -6.54 17.13
CA GLY A 24 -2.85 -6.08 17.45
C GLY A 24 -2.32 -5.10 16.42
N LYS A 25 -1.15 -4.55 16.71
CA LYS A 25 -0.44 -3.69 15.79
C LYS A 25 0.17 -4.54 14.66
N PRO A 26 -0.16 -4.29 13.38
CA PRO A 26 0.45 -5.01 12.28
C PRO A 26 1.95 -4.74 12.21
N ARG A 27 2.73 -5.67 11.71
CA ARG A 27 4.16 -5.44 11.49
C ARG A 27 4.37 -4.38 10.41
N ALA A 28 5.11 -3.33 10.72
CA ALA A 28 5.63 -2.38 9.74
C ALA A 28 6.93 -2.97 9.14
N ALA A 29 6.93 -3.26 7.84
CA ALA A 29 8.11 -3.82 7.16
C ALA A 29 9.09 -2.74 6.68
N ALA A 30 8.63 -1.48 6.56
CA ALA A 30 9.46 -0.34 6.17
C ALA A 30 9.00 0.93 6.88
N GLY A 31 9.95 1.85 7.08
CA GLY A 31 9.69 3.13 7.71
C GLY A 31 9.18 4.20 6.75
N PHE A 32 8.55 5.22 7.31
CA PHE A 32 8.11 6.43 6.62
C PHE A 32 8.93 7.64 7.06
N SER A 33 9.37 8.43 6.08
CA SER A 33 9.78 9.81 6.27
C SER A 33 8.66 10.72 5.77
N TYR A 34 8.42 11.85 6.43
CA TYR A 34 7.39 12.78 5.99
C TYR A 34 7.80 14.23 6.20
N GLY A 35 7.32 15.09 5.29
CA GLY A 35 7.39 16.53 5.42
C GLY A 35 6.01 17.09 5.73
N GLY A 36 5.90 17.92 6.78
CA GLY A 36 4.64 18.38 7.35
C GLY A 36 3.97 17.34 8.24
N ASP A 37 2.65 17.44 8.44
CA ASP A 37 1.87 16.54 9.27
C ASP A 37 0.88 15.73 8.42
N PRO A 38 1.23 14.51 7.98
CA PRO A 38 0.31 13.66 7.23
C PRO A 38 -0.84 13.12 8.08
N PHE A 39 -0.67 13.02 9.41
CA PHE A 39 -1.70 12.48 10.31
C PHE A 39 -2.95 13.34 10.38
N ALA A 40 -2.81 14.66 10.22
CA ALA A 40 -3.93 15.58 10.16
C ALA A 40 -4.86 15.36 8.94
N HIS A 41 -4.41 14.61 7.94
CA HIS A 41 -5.12 14.42 6.67
C HIS A 41 -5.57 12.98 6.43
N LEU A 42 -5.11 12.05 7.25
CA LEU A 42 -5.47 10.63 7.18
C LEU A 42 -6.56 10.30 8.19
N PHE A 43 -7.51 9.47 7.78
CA PHE A 43 -8.49 8.94 8.74
C PHE A 43 -7.81 7.96 9.69
N PRO A 44 -7.86 8.21 11.02
CA PRO A 44 -7.33 7.27 11.98
C PRO A 44 -8.14 5.98 11.95
N ARG A 45 -7.47 4.85 12.01
CA ARG A 45 -8.09 3.52 12.09
C ARG A 45 -7.97 3.01 13.52
N SER A 46 -9.08 2.47 14.04
CA SER A 46 -9.16 2.09 15.46
C SER A 46 -8.64 0.69 15.73
N GLY A 47 -8.84 -0.24 14.80
CA GLY A 47 -8.45 -1.64 14.97
C GLY A 47 -7.92 -2.28 13.71
N THR A 48 -7.51 -3.55 13.85
CA THR A 48 -6.89 -4.31 12.77
C THR A 48 -7.27 -5.79 12.81
N VAL A 49 -7.29 -6.41 11.64
CA VAL A 49 -7.22 -7.87 11.50
C VAL A 49 -5.91 -8.19 10.78
N ALA A 50 -4.92 -8.58 11.58
CA ALA A 50 -3.57 -8.88 11.13
C ALA A 50 -3.41 -10.39 10.86
N ASN A 51 -2.35 -10.75 10.18
CA ASN A 51 -1.97 -12.14 10.00
C ASN A 51 -1.36 -12.75 11.28
N LEU A 52 -1.11 -14.05 11.24
CA LEU A 52 -0.34 -14.70 12.28
C LEU A 52 1.07 -14.08 12.36
N PRO A 53 1.57 -13.73 13.56
CA PRO A 53 2.87 -13.06 13.71
C PRO A 53 4.03 -13.79 13.02
N ALA A 54 4.00 -15.13 13.01
CA ALA A 54 5.03 -15.93 12.35
C ALA A 54 5.03 -15.77 10.81
N LEU A 55 3.88 -15.49 10.19
CA LEU A 55 3.77 -15.23 8.76
C LEU A 55 4.20 -13.81 8.41
N GLU A 56 3.78 -12.82 9.21
CA GLU A 56 4.22 -11.43 9.03
C GLU A 56 5.74 -11.30 9.20
N ALA A 57 6.32 -11.97 10.19
CA ALA A 57 7.76 -11.94 10.43
C ALA A 57 8.56 -12.55 9.27
N ALA A 58 8.03 -13.57 8.61
CA ALA A 58 8.69 -14.25 7.51
C ALA A 58 8.48 -13.56 6.15
N ALA A 59 7.46 -12.70 6.02
CA ALA A 59 7.17 -12.01 4.77
C ALA A 59 8.14 -10.84 4.51
N SER A 60 8.41 -10.56 3.23
CA SER A 60 9.22 -9.41 2.78
C SER A 60 8.51 -8.08 2.98
N GLY A 61 7.18 -8.10 3.02
CA GLY A 61 6.35 -6.92 3.18
C GLY A 61 5.00 -7.22 3.83
N ASN A 62 4.35 -6.17 4.34
CA ASN A 62 3.02 -6.25 4.93
C ASN A 62 2.26 -4.95 4.67
N GLY A 63 1.14 -5.00 3.95
CA GLY A 63 0.39 -3.83 3.51
C GLY A 63 -1.11 -3.93 3.76
N ALA A 64 -1.75 -2.78 3.99
CA ALA A 64 -3.19 -2.73 4.22
C ALA A 64 -3.97 -2.79 2.89
N PHE A 65 -5.07 -3.54 2.86
CA PHE A 65 -5.98 -3.58 1.72
C PHE A 65 -7.41 -3.11 2.05
N THR A 66 -7.53 -2.32 3.11
CA THR A 66 -8.79 -1.65 3.47
C THR A 66 -9.12 -0.61 2.41
N VAL A 67 -10.34 -0.67 1.88
CA VAL A 67 -10.87 0.30 0.93
C VAL A 67 -12.28 0.69 1.38
N ASP A 68 -12.54 1.98 1.44
CA ASP A 68 -13.87 2.49 1.73
C ASP A 68 -14.57 2.83 0.39
N PRO A 69 -15.78 2.31 0.14
CA PRO A 69 -16.52 2.67 -1.06
C PRO A 69 -17.02 4.12 -1.01
N ASP A 70 -17.25 4.71 -2.16
CA ASP A 70 -18.04 5.93 -2.25
C ASP A 70 -19.51 5.67 -1.81
N PRO A 71 -20.32 6.70 -1.53
CA PRO A 71 -21.70 6.52 -1.05
C PRO A 71 -22.60 5.64 -1.92
N ASP A 72 -22.27 5.47 -3.20
CA ASP A 72 -22.97 4.59 -4.14
C ASP A 72 -22.43 3.15 -4.19
N GLY A 73 -21.50 2.81 -3.28
CA GLY A 73 -20.90 1.47 -3.18
C GLY A 73 -19.78 1.20 -4.17
N ILE A 74 -19.37 2.18 -4.98
CA ILE A 74 -18.29 1.99 -5.98
C ILE A 74 -16.96 2.44 -5.40
N HIS A 75 -15.94 1.63 -5.52
CA HIS A 75 -14.57 1.96 -5.12
C HIS A 75 -13.86 2.74 -6.23
N ARG A 76 -13.89 4.06 -6.20
CA ARG A 76 -13.21 4.91 -7.19
C ARG A 76 -11.83 5.36 -6.76
N ARG A 77 -11.56 5.33 -5.46
CA ARG A 77 -10.30 5.77 -4.86
C ARG A 77 -9.79 4.71 -3.91
N VAL A 78 -8.48 4.56 -3.87
CA VAL A 78 -7.80 3.67 -2.94
C VAL A 78 -6.71 4.42 -2.19
N PRO A 79 -6.65 4.31 -0.86
CA PRO A 79 -5.58 4.89 -0.09
C PRO A 79 -4.25 4.22 -0.40
N LEU A 80 -3.17 4.99 -0.49
CA LEU A 80 -1.81 4.46 -0.58
C LEU A 80 -1.13 4.41 0.79
N VAL A 81 -1.61 5.19 1.75
CA VAL A 81 -1.08 5.29 3.10
C VAL A 81 -2.21 5.38 4.11
N PHE A 82 -2.02 4.77 5.26
CA PHE A 82 -2.95 4.75 6.38
C PHE A 82 -2.27 5.23 7.65
N SER A 83 -3.05 5.70 8.64
CA SER A 83 -2.57 5.97 9.99
C SER A 83 -3.26 5.07 11.00
N HIS A 84 -2.49 4.51 11.92
CA HIS A 84 -2.99 3.71 13.03
C HIS A 84 -2.06 3.85 14.24
N GLN A 85 -2.60 4.22 15.40
CA GLN A 85 -1.86 4.38 16.65
C GLN A 85 -0.58 5.24 16.51
N GLY A 86 -0.67 6.35 15.76
CA GLY A 86 0.44 7.27 15.56
C GLY A 86 1.53 6.79 14.59
N GLU A 87 1.30 5.72 13.86
CA GLU A 87 2.19 5.21 12.83
C GLU A 87 1.54 5.20 11.45
N LEU A 88 2.39 5.25 10.42
CA LEU A 88 1.97 5.16 9.02
C LEU A 88 2.17 3.74 8.51
N TYR A 89 1.23 3.29 7.71
CA TYR A 89 1.24 1.97 7.07
C TYR A 89 0.96 2.11 5.57
N PRO A 90 1.69 1.36 4.72
CA PRO A 90 1.44 1.39 3.28
C PRO A 90 0.18 0.59 2.93
N SER A 91 -0.42 0.90 1.79
CA SER A 91 -1.36 -0.02 1.15
C SER A 91 -0.64 -1.27 0.64
N LEU A 92 -1.38 -2.36 0.45
CA LEU A 92 -0.85 -3.61 -0.13
C LEU A 92 -0.19 -3.36 -1.49
N ALA A 93 -0.78 -2.49 -2.32
CA ALA A 93 -0.23 -2.13 -3.63
C ALA A 93 1.10 -1.37 -3.50
N ALA A 94 1.18 -0.37 -2.61
CA ALA A 94 2.41 0.37 -2.36
C ALA A 94 3.53 -0.54 -1.82
N GLU A 95 3.16 -1.47 -0.91
CA GLU A 95 4.11 -2.43 -0.34
C GLU A 95 4.59 -3.46 -1.37
N ALA A 96 3.70 -3.92 -2.27
CA ALA A 96 4.10 -4.80 -3.37
C ALA A 96 5.11 -4.13 -4.30
N ILE A 97 4.91 -2.86 -4.64
CA ILE A 97 5.88 -2.08 -5.44
C ILE A 97 7.19 -1.93 -4.67
N ARG A 98 7.14 -1.59 -3.38
CA ARG A 98 8.35 -1.47 -2.55
C ARG A 98 9.19 -2.74 -2.56
N VAL A 99 8.56 -3.89 -2.35
CA VAL A 99 9.25 -5.19 -2.34
C VAL A 99 9.79 -5.53 -3.73
N ALA A 100 8.99 -5.33 -4.78
CA ALA A 100 9.39 -5.63 -6.15
C ALA A 100 10.58 -4.78 -6.64
N THR A 101 10.70 -3.55 -6.14
CA THR A 101 11.80 -2.63 -6.51
C THR A 101 12.98 -2.65 -5.54
N GLY A 102 12.89 -3.41 -4.45
CA GLY A 102 13.91 -3.43 -3.40
C GLY A 102 14.01 -2.12 -2.61
N ALA A 103 13.01 -1.24 -2.69
CA ALA A 103 12.98 0.01 -1.95
C ALA A 103 12.92 -0.24 -0.44
N ARG A 104 13.56 0.64 0.36
CA ARG A 104 13.72 0.44 1.81
C ARG A 104 12.77 1.28 2.66
N SER A 105 12.21 2.33 2.09
CA SER A 105 11.41 3.30 2.84
C SER A 105 10.38 4.00 1.96
N TYR A 106 9.48 4.71 2.62
CA TYR A 106 8.50 5.59 2.01
C TYR A 106 8.76 7.05 2.35
N GLY A 107 8.28 7.96 1.49
CA GLY A 107 8.24 9.39 1.77
C GLY A 107 6.82 9.92 1.55
N VAL A 108 6.26 10.62 2.52
CA VAL A 108 4.97 11.32 2.37
C VAL A 108 5.23 12.81 2.36
N LYS A 109 4.75 13.50 1.34
CA LYS A 109 4.83 14.96 1.26
C LYS A 109 3.44 15.56 1.44
N THR A 110 3.35 16.54 2.35
CA THR A 110 2.17 17.38 2.50
C THR A 110 2.39 18.74 1.86
N ALA A 111 1.31 19.43 1.51
CA ALA A 111 1.36 20.79 0.96
C ALA A 111 2.08 21.73 1.92
N GLY A 112 2.91 22.61 1.38
CA GLY A 112 3.67 23.60 2.15
C GLY A 112 4.91 23.07 2.87
N SER A 113 5.19 21.78 2.86
CA SER A 113 6.34 21.19 3.56
C SER A 113 7.70 21.55 2.97
N SER A 114 7.77 22.08 1.76
CA SER A 114 9.02 22.53 1.10
C SER A 114 9.23 24.03 1.14
N GLY A 115 8.43 24.78 1.92
CA GLY A 115 8.51 26.24 1.95
C GLY A 115 8.00 26.95 0.67
N GLU A 116 7.52 26.20 -0.30
CA GLU A 116 6.86 26.75 -1.49
C GLU A 116 5.54 27.39 -1.07
N LEU A 117 5.41 28.70 -1.33
CA LEU A 117 4.14 29.39 -1.24
C LEU A 117 3.23 28.81 -2.32
N SER A 118 2.40 27.87 -1.93
CA SER A 118 1.38 27.29 -2.79
C SER A 118 0.37 28.38 -3.14
N PHE A 119 0.40 28.85 -4.37
CA PHE A 119 -0.67 29.69 -4.92
C PHE A 119 -1.92 28.80 -5.06
N GLY A 120 -2.79 28.88 -4.08
CA GLY A 120 -3.99 28.07 -3.95
C GLY A 120 -3.94 27.20 -2.67
N LYS A 121 -5.08 27.06 -2.02
CA LYS A 121 -5.25 26.31 -0.76
C LYS A 121 -5.16 24.78 -1.01
N SER A 122 -4.03 24.28 -1.52
CA SER A 122 -3.77 22.86 -1.52
C SER A 122 -3.37 22.47 -0.09
N THR A 123 -4.31 21.95 0.66
CA THR A 123 -4.08 21.39 1.99
C THR A 123 -4.09 19.87 1.89
N GLY A 124 -3.17 19.22 2.59
CA GLY A 124 -3.15 17.75 2.68
C GLY A 124 -1.95 17.07 2.04
N ILE A 125 -2.06 15.78 1.88
CA ILE A 125 -1.04 14.97 1.24
C ILE A 125 -1.02 15.28 -0.25
N THR A 126 0.15 15.36 -0.85
CA THR A 126 0.32 15.66 -2.27
C THR A 126 0.91 14.49 -3.04
N GLN A 127 1.72 13.68 -2.38
CA GLN A 127 2.36 12.52 -3.00
C GLN A 127 2.84 11.49 -1.99
N LEU A 128 2.91 10.25 -2.45
CA LEU A 128 3.65 9.17 -1.81
C LEU A 128 4.87 8.82 -2.67
N ARG A 129 6.05 8.78 -2.05
CA ARG A 129 7.28 8.30 -2.67
C ARG A 129 7.60 6.90 -2.15
N ILE A 130 7.94 5.97 -3.04
CA ILE A 130 8.37 4.61 -2.73
C ILE A 130 9.84 4.50 -3.15
N GLY A 131 10.74 4.44 -2.18
CA GLY A 131 12.17 4.55 -2.43
C GLY A 131 12.54 5.90 -3.06
N GLN A 132 13.43 5.86 -4.05
CA GLN A 132 13.87 7.06 -4.78
C GLN A 132 13.26 7.14 -6.19
N GLU A 133 12.79 6.03 -6.73
CA GLU A 133 12.39 5.90 -8.13
C GLU A 133 10.92 6.20 -8.39
N PHE A 134 10.04 5.87 -7.43
CA PHE A 134 8.61 6.01 -7.63
C PHE A 134 8.02 7.14 -6.80
N THR A 135 7.43 8.10 -7.48
CA THR A 135 6.64 9.17 -6.87
C THR A 135 5.23 9.13 -7.44
N VAL A 136 4.26 8.89 -6.58
CA VAL A 136 2.85 8.79 -6.94
C VAL A 136 2.11 10.01 -6.43
N PRO A 137 1.58 10.87 -7.31
CA PRO A 137 0.71 11.98 -6.91
C PRO A 137 -0.57 11.42 -6.26
N THR A 138 -1.04 12.07 -5.21
CA THR A 138 -2.25 11.68 -4.49
C THR A 138 -3.20 12.87 -4.34
N ASN A 139 -4.43 12.59 -3.97
CA ASN A 139 -5.31 13.62 -3.45
C ASN A 139 -4.88 14.02 -2.01
N SER A 140 -5.58 14.98 -1.42
CA SER A 140 -5.28 15.51 -0.07
C SER A 140 -5.33 14.46 1.06
N ARG A 141 -5.88 13.28 0.81
CA ARG A 141 -6.00 12.15 1.76
C ARG A 141 -5.03 11.01 1.48
N GLY A 142 -4.09 11.18 0.55
CA GLY A 142 -3.16 10.12 0.18
C GLY A 142 -3.77 9.01 -0.65
N GLU A 143 -4.85 9.29 -1.39
CA GLU A 143 -5.57 8.34 -2.23
C GLU A 143 -5.27 8.58 -3.72
N ILE A 144 -5.36 7.52 -4.51
CA ILE A 144 -5.32 7.57 -5.98
C ILE A 144 -6.64 7.11 -6.57
N TRP A 145 -6.92 7.56 -7.80
CA TRP A 145 -8.06 7.08 -8.57
C TRP A 145 -7.78 5.68 -9.11
N VAL A 146 -8.80 4.80 -9.00
CA VAL A 146 -8.74 3.46 -9.59
C VAL A 146 -9.04 3.56 -11.09
N TRP A 147 -8.12 3.07 -11.90
CA TRP A 147 -8.33 2.94 -13.33
C TRP A 147 -8.92 1.57 -13.64
N TYR A 148 -10.24 1.53 -13.81
CA TYR A 148 -10.93 0.30 -14.21
C TYR A 148 -10.68 -0.01 -15.68
N THR A 149 -10.18 -1.21 -15.95
CA THR A 149 -9.95 -1.71 -17.31
C THR A 149 -10.93 -2.83 -17.65
N LYS A 150 -11.16 -3.05 -18.94
CA LYS A 150 -11.97 -4.20 -19.37
C LYS A 150 -11.31 -5.51 -18.92
N SER A 151 -12.17 -6.52 -18.64
CA SER A 151 -11.68 -7.87 -18.34
C SER A 151 -11.04 -8.47 -19.59
N GLU A 152 -9.81 -8.96 -19.44
CA GLU A 152 -9.06 -9.63 -20.50
C GLU A 152 -8.57 -10.97 -19.98
N ALA A 153 -8.88 -12.07 -20.70
CA ALA A 153 -8.53 -13.42 -20.25
C ALA A 153 -7.02 -13.61 -19.99
N ARG A 154 -6.17 -12.91 -20.74
CA ARG A 154 -4.69 -12.97 -20.56
C ARG A 154 -4.20 -12.44 -19.21
N ARG A 155 -5.04 -11.72 -18.45
CA ARG A 155 -4.71 -11.18 -17.13
C ARG A 155 -5.03 -12.14 -16.00
N PHE A 156 -5.62 -13.28 -16.31
CA PHE A 156 -6.02 -14.29 -15.35
C PHE A 156 -5.19 -15.54 -15.56
N VAL A 157 -4.46 -15.94 -14.54
CA VAL A 157 -3.71 -17.20 -14.54
C VAL A 157 -4.35 -18.13 -13.52
N PRO A 158 -4.87 -19.28 -13.94
CA PRO A 158 -5.42 -20.25 -13.02
C PRO A 158 -4.37 -20.76 -12.03
N ALA A 159 -4.74 -20.93 -10.77
CA ALA A 159 -3.81 -21.38 -9.73
C ALA A 159 -3.12 -22.72 -10.07
N TRP A 160 -3.79 -23.61 -10.79
CA TRP A 160 -3.21 -24.88 -11.21
C TRP A 160 -2.07 -24.72 -12.22
N GLU A 161 -2.10 -23.68 -13.07
CA GLU A 161 -0.97 -23.37 -13.98
C GLU A 161 0.24 -22.87 -13.21
N VAL A 162 0.00 -22.05 -12.17
CA VAL A 162 1.08 -21.58 -11.27
C VAL A 162 1.72 -22.77 -10.56
N LEU A 163 0.90 -23.68 -10.02
CA LEU A 163 1.38 -24.90 -9.34
C LEU A 163 2.10 -25.86 -10.28
N ALA A 164 1.71 -25.91 -11.55
CA ALA A 164 2.36 -26.72 -12.57
C ALA A 164 3.64 -26.08 -13.16
N GLY A 165 4.04 -24.90 -12.69
CA GLY A 165 5.18 -24.16 -13.23
C GLY A 165 4.99 -23.66 -14.67
N LYS A 166 3.74 -23.63 -15.16
CA LYS A 166 3.39 -23.19 -16.53
C LYS A 166 3.12 -21.67 -16.62
N ALA A 167 2.93 -21.01 -15.49
CA ALA A 167 2.73 -19.57 -15.46
C ALA A 167 4.07 -18.86 -15.73
N SER A 168 4.12 -18.12 -16.81
CA SER A 168 5.25 -17.21 -17.04
C SER A 168 5.18 -16.04 -16.07
N LEU A 169 6.28 -15.73 -15.37
CA LEU A 169 6.42 -14.59 -14.46
C LEU A 169 6.45 -13.20 -15.18
N LEU A 170 5.88 -13.11 -16.38
CA LEU A 170 5.86 -11.89 -17.19
C LEU A 170 4.90 -10.79 -16.70
N PHE A 171 4.37 -10.89 -15.48
CA PHE A 171 3.40 -9.91 -14.97
C PHE A 171 3.99 -8.55 -14.56
N PHE A 172 5.30 -8.38 -14.49
CA PHE A 172 5.91 -7.14 -14.02
C PHE A 172 6.79 -6.40 -15.03
N THR A 173 6.95 -6.90 -16.26
CA THR A 173 7.79 -6.24 -17.25
C THR A 173 7.11 -5.13 -18.04
N ASP A 174 5.77 -5.03 -18.00
CA ASP A 174 5.00 -4.02 -18.75
C ASP A 174 4.74 -2.71 -17.99
N ILE A 175 5.38 -2.50 -16.82
CA ILE A 175 5.24 -1.23 -16.06
C ILE A 175 6.20 -0.13 -16.59
N ARG A 176 7.02 -0.42 -17.60
CA ARG A 176 8.04 0.50 -18.13
C ARG A 176 7.71 1.13 -19.49
N THR A 177 6.43 1.24 -19.87
CA THR A 177 6.06 2.05 -21.04
C THR A 177 4.98 3.06 -20.72
#